data_6e9cf86bf3fb0cadacfc90e89b89ed26
#
_entry.id   6e9cf86bf3fb0cadacfc90e89b89ed26
#
_cell.length_a   1.000
_cell.length_b   1.000
_cell.length_c   1.000
_cell.angle_alpha   90.00
_cell.angle_beta   90.00
_cell.angle_gamma   90.00
#
_symmetry.space_group_name_H-M   'P 1'
#
loop_
_entity.id
_entity.type
_entity.pdbx_description
1 polymer ?
#
loop_
_entity_poly.entity_id
_entity_poly.type
_entity_poly.pdbx_seq_one_letter_code
_entity_poly.pdbx_strand_id
1 'polypeptide(L)' 'MFAGVSFSRYVNHFRVEEAVKRLSDPASDILVKELAYSLGFRSDSVFSKVFKSETGMTPNEFRRSAIFIAKQNNG' A
#
# COMPACT_ATOMS: atom_id res chain seq x y z
N MET A 1 0.36 -23.90 -15.74
CA MET A 1 0.11 -23.57 -15.33
C MET A 1 -0.03 -22.45 -15.00
N PHE A 2 -0.28 -21.71 -15.14
CA PHE A 2 -0.56 -20.72 -14.77
C PHE A 2 0.10 -20.20 -13.83
N ALA A 3 0.92 -20.56 -13.64
CA ALA A 3 1.70 -20.31 -12.52
C ALA A 3 2.33 -18.92 -12.53
N GLY A 4 2.84 -18.45 -13.64
CA GLY A 4 3.46 -17.13 -13.70
C GLY A 4 2.53 -15.98 -13.36
N VAL A 5 1.34 -16.03 -13.92
CA VAL A 5 0.33 -14.99 -13.64
C VAL A 5 -0.10 -15.04 -12.19
N SER A 6 -0.35 -16.24 -11.68
CA SER A 6 -0.75 -16.41 -10.29
C SER A 6 0.32 -15.93 -9.32
N PHE A 7 1.57 -16.19 -9.67
CA PHE A 7 2.68 -15.81 -8.82
C PHE A 7 2.80 -14.28 -8.73
N SER A 8 2.71 -13.58 -9.85
CA SER A 8 2.79 -12.12 -9.86
C SER A 8 1.68 -11.49 -9.04
N ARG A 9 0.47 -12.01 -9.16
CA ARG A 9 -0.65 -11.55 -8.41
C ARG A 9 -0.45 -11.76 -6.92
N TYR A 10 0.04 -12.94 -6.58
CA TYR A 10 0.30 -13.29 -5.21
C TYR A 10 1.33 -12.35 -4.59
N VAL A 11 2.42 -12.10 -5.31
CA VAL A 11 3.46 -11.21 -4.83
C VAL A 11 2.94 -9.79 -4.66
N ASN A 12 2.18 -9.30 -5.62
CA ASN A 12 1.61 -7.95 -5.52
C ASN A 12 0.66 -7.83 -4.36
N HIS A 13 -0.16 -8.84 -4.14
CA HIS A 13 -1.07 -8.84 -3.01
C HIS A 13 -0.31 -8.77 -1.69
N PHE A 14 0.73 -9.56 -1.59
CA PHE A 14 1.57 -9.60 -0.40
C PHE A 14 2.22 -8.24 -0.14
N ARG A 15 2.73 -7.60 -1.20
CA ARG A 15 3.34 -6.28 -1.08
C ARG A 15 2.32 -5.23 -0.66
N VAL A 16 1.11 -5.32 -1.18
CA VAL A 16 0.05 -4.39 -0.81
C VAL A 16 -0.35 -4.58 0.65
N GLU A 17 -0.42 -5.82 1.12
CA GLU A 17 -0.71 -6.07 2.53
C GLU A 17 0.33 -5.41 3.43
N GLU A 18 1.58 -5.52 3.06
CA GLU A 18 2.64 -4.91 3.82
C GLU A 18 2.53 -3.38 3.79
N ALA A 19 2.17 -2.83 2.63
CA ALA A 19 1.95 -1.40 2.49
C ALA A 19 0.83 -0.92 3.38
N VAL A 20 -0.26 -1.68 3.45
CA VAL A 20 -1.40 -1.34 4.29
C VAL A 20 -0.96 -1.22 5.74
N LYS A 21 -0.16 -2.16 6.20
CA LYS A 21 0.34 -2.12 7.58
C LYS A 21 1.12 -0.84 7.85
N ARG A 22 2.01 -0.48 6.94
CA ARG A 22 2.86 0.70 7.13
C ARG A 22 2.08 1.99 7.02
N LEU A 23 1.14 2.05 6.09
CA LEU A 23 0.35 3.25 5.89
C LEU A 23 -0.70 3.44 6.98
N SER A 24 -1.06 2.37 7.67
CA SER A 24 -2.02 2.44 8.75
C SER A 24 -1.42 2.91 10.07
N ASP A 25 -0.10 2.92 10.17
CA ASP A 25 0.59 3.33 11.38
C ASP A 25 0.64 4.86 11.43
N PRO A 26 -0.08 5.51 12.37
CA PRO A 26 -0.10 6.97 12.42
C PRO A 26 1.25 7.57 12.80
N ALA A 27 2.14 6.78 13.36
CA ALA A 27 3.48 7.25 13.71
C ALA A 27 4.44 7.21 12.52
N SER A 28 4.05 6.53 11.45
CA SER A 28 4.91 6.39 10.28
C SER A 28 4.73 7.59 9.34
N ASP A 29 5.83 8.23 8.99
CA ASP A 29 5.80 9.32 8.03
C ASP A 29 6.59 8.99 6.77
N ILE A 30 6.75 7.71 6.50
CA ILE A 30 7.48 7.27 5.32
C ILE A 30 6.81 7.81 4.05
N LEU A 31 7.61 8.31 3.12
CA LEU A 31 7.07 8.79 1.85
C LEU A 31 6.58 7.62 1.02
N VAL A 32 5.48 7.84 0.28
CA VAL A 32 4.91 6.81 -0.57
C VAL A 32 5.96 6.28 -1.55
N LYS A 33 6.78 7.17 -2.10
CA LYS A 33 7.85 6.77 -3.02
C LYS A 33 8.85 5.85 -2.35
N GLU A 34 9.25 6.19 -1.13
CA GLU A 34 10.19 5.36 -0.37
C GLU A 34 9.59 4.01 -0.06
N LEU A 35 8.34 4.00 0.33
CA LEU A 35 7.63 2.76 0.61
C LEU A 35 7.57 1.87 -0.62
N ALA A 36 7.25 2.46 -1.78
CA ALA A 36 7.17 1.71 -3.02
C ALA A 36 8.48 0.99 -3.32
N TYR A 37 9.59 1.71 -3.22
CA TYR A 37 10.89 1.11 -3.49
C TYR A 37 11.26 0.05 -2.46
N SER A 38 10.94 0.29 -1.19
CA SER A 38 11.27 -0.67 -0.14
C SER A 38 10.50 -1.97 -0.30
N LEU A 39 9.34 -1.91 -0.95
CA LEU A 39 8.53 -3.10 -1.20
C LEU A 39 8.89 -3.80 -2.51
N GLY A 40 9.81 -3.22 -3.29
CA GLY A 40 10.27 -3.86 -4.50
C GLY A 40 9.58 -3.39 -5.77
N PHE A 41 8.79 -2.35 -5.72
CA PHE A 41 8.19 -1.80 -6.92
C PHE A 41 9.22 -0.93 -7.65
N ARG A 42 9.10 -0.89 -8.98
CA ARG A 42 10.07 -0.13 -9.77
C ARG A 42 9.80 1.38 -9.72
N SER A 43 8.60 1.78 -9.39
CA SER A 43 8.28 3.20 -9.28
C SER A 43 7.06 3.37 -8.40
N ASP A 44 6.86 4.60 -7.91
CA ASP A 44 5.67 4.88 -7.12
C ASP A 44 4.41 4.87 -7.99
N SER A 45 4.54 5.15 -9.29
CA SER A 45 3.39 5.06 -10.20
C SER A 45 2.88 3.64 -10.30
N VAL A 46 3.78 2.67 -10.47
CA VAL A 46 3.40 1.27 -10.54
C VAL A 46 2.79 0.83 -9.22
N PHE A 47 3.42 1.20 -8.12
CA PHE A 47 2.92 0.88 -6.79
C PHE A 47 1.50 1.42 -6.61
N SER A 48 1.28 2.68 -6.96
CA SER A 48 -0.02 3.32 -6.80
C SER A 48 -1.11 2.61 -7.59
N LYS A 49 -0.79 2.20 -8.80
CA LYS A 49 -1.75 1.47 -9.63
C LYS A 49 -2.12 0.13 -9.01
N VAL A 50 -1.12 -0.61 -8.57
CA VAL A 50 -1.35 -1.92 -7.96
C VAL A 50 -2.13 -1.74 -6.66
N PHE A 51 -1.73 -0.78 -5.84
CA PHE A 51 -2.38 -0.52 -4.57
C PHE A 51 -3.86 -0.16 -4.77
N LYS A 52 -4.13 0.74 -5.71
CA LYS A 52 -5.51 1.15 -5.98
C LYS A 52 -6.34 -0.01 -6.52
N SER A 53 -5.73 -0.84 -7.36
CA SER A 53 -6.41 -2.00 -7.91
C SER A 53 -6.82 -2.98 -6.80
N GLU A 54 -5.97 -3.11 -5.77
CA GLU A 54 -6.23 -4.05 -4.68
C GLU A 54 -7.14 -3.48 -3.61
N THR A 55 -7.02 -2.21 -3.30
CA THR A 55 -7.71 -1.61 -2.15
C THR A 55 -8.83 -0.65 -2.52
N GLY A 56 -8.86 -0.19 -3.76
CA GLY A 56 -9.84 0.82 -4.19
C GLY A 56 -9.40 2.24 -3.94
N MET A 57 -8.25 2.44 -3.30
CA MET A 57 -7.73 3.77 -2.99
C MET A 57 -6.27 3.89 -3.36
N THR A 58 -5.84 5.12 -3.66
CA THR A 58 -4.41 5.35 -3.82
C THR A 58 -3.74 5.28 -2.46
N PRO A 59 -2.42 5.06 -2.40
CA PRO A 59 -1.71 5.04 -1.13
C PRO A 59 -1.90 6.31 -0.31
N ASN A 60 -1.91 7.47 -0.95
CA ASN A 60 -2.11 8.73 -0.24
C ASN A 60 -3.52 8.86 0.33
N GLU A 61 -4.51 8.44 -0.45
CA GLU A 61 -5.89 8.43 0.03
C GLU A 61 -6.04 7.50 1.21
N PHE A 62 -5.43 6.34 1.11
CA PHE A 62 -5.50 5.35 2.18
C PHE A 62 -4.85 5.88 3.46
N ARG A 63 -3.69 6.48 3.34
CA ARG A 63 -2.98 7.04 4.50
C ARG A 63 -3.82 8.11 5.19
N ARG A 64 -4.42 9.00 4.40
CA ARG A 64 -5.26 10.05 4.95
C ARG A 64 -6.45 9.49 5.69
N SER A 65 -7.06 8.48 5.11
CA SER A 65 -8.20 7.79 5.71
C SER A 65 -7.81 7.14 7.03
N ALA A 66 -6.68 6.45 7.06
CA ALA A 66 -6.22 5.76 8.24
C ALA A 66 -5.91 6.74 9.37
N ILE A 67 -5.30 7.87 9.04
CA ILE A 67 -4.98 8.91 10.03
C ILE A 67 -6.28 9.50 10.58
N PHE A 68 -7.22 9.76 9.71
CA PHE A 68 -8.51 10.30 10.12
C PHE A 68 -9.22 9.37 11.10
N ILE A 69 -9.25 8.08 10.78
CA ILE A 69 -9.89 7.09 11.64
C ILE A 69 -9.17 6.99 12.98
N ALA A 70 -7.84 7.04 12.98
CA ALA A 70 -7.06 6.99 14.21
C ALA A 70 -7.39 8.17 15.12
N LYS A 71 -7.54 9.36 14.54
CA LYS A 71 -7.92 10.54 15.31
C LYS A 71 -9.31 10.44 15.88
N GLN A 72 -10.23 9.88 15.11
CA GLN A 72 -11.60 9.68 15.57
C GLN A 72 -11.64 8.74 16.76
N ASN A 73 -10.85 7.66 16.69
CA ASN A 73 -10.84 6.67 17.75
C ASN A 73 -10.19 7.17 19.03
N ASN A 74 -9.36 8.17 18.93
CA ASN A 74 -8.70 8.76 20.11
C ASN A 74 -9.56 9.79 20.81
N GLY A 75 -10.62 10.19 20.16
CA GLY A 75 -11.52 11.17 20.75
C GLY A 75 -12.45 10.54 21.73
#